data_4c0aa2eaeb0866a31eb44414f386669c
#
_entry.id   4c0aa2eaeb0866a31eb44414f386669c
#
_cell.length_a   1.000
_cell.length_b   1.000
_cell.length_c   1.000
_cell.angle_alpha   90.00
_cell.angle_beta   90.00
_cell.angle_gamma   90.00
#
_symmetry.space_group_name_H-M   'P 1'
#
loop_
_entity.id
_entity.type
_entity.pdbx_description
1 polymer ?
#
loop_
_entity_poly.entity_id
_entity_poly.type
_entity_poly.pdbx_seq_one_letter_code
_entity_poly.pdbx_strand_id
1 'polypeptide(L)' 'MERIATFCGECSCGCPELFLDRSAPNEQRVVLTDDFGQRIQMSVEQLSVLVTDVKSGVLDGLLAR' A
#
# COMPACT_ATOMS: atom_id res chain seq x y z
N MET A 1 0.16 12.98 7.61
CA MET A 1 0.70 11.78 6.94
C MET A 1 1.42 12.17 5.66
N GLU A 2 2.44 11.44 5.34
CA GLU A 2 3.20 11.68 4.11
C GLU A 2 2.71 10.71 3.03
N ARG A 3 2.29 11.23 1.88
CA ARG A 3 1.89 10.36 0.76
C ARG A 3 3.14 9.83 0.07
N ILE A 4 3.22 8.51 -0.04
CA ILE A 4 4.37 7.84 -0.64
C ILE A 4 4.10 7.48 -2.10
N ALA A 5 2.90 6.98 -2.40
CA ALA A 5 2.59 6.50 -3.75
C ALA A 5 1.09 6.52 -3.98
N THR A 6 0.71 6.56 -5.25
CA THR A 6 -0.68 6.48 -5.69
C THR A 6 -0.76 5.41 -6.79
N PHE A 7 -1.78 4.57 -6.72
CA PHE A 7 -1.91 3.44 -7.63
C PHE A 7 -3.13 3.65 -8.52
N CYS A 8 -2.96 4.39 -9.61
CA CYS A 8 -4.00 4.63 -10.59
C CYS A 8 -3.85 3.63 -11.74
N GLY A 9 -4.86 2.80 -11.92
CA GLY A 9 -4.89 1.88 -13.04
C GLY A 9 -5.34 2.60 -14.31
N GLU A 10 -6.54 2.26 -14.78
CA GLU A 10 -7.02 2.77 -16.05
C GLU A 10 -7.80 4.08 -15.93
N CYS A 11 -8.28 4.43 -14.74
CA CYS A 11 -9.04 5.66 -14.57
C CYS A 11 -8.38 6.52 -13.49
N SER A 12 -8.69 7.80 -13.54
CA SER A 12 -8.23 8.76 -12.55
C SER A 12 -9.36 9.18 -11.62
N CYS A 13 -10.34 8.33 -11.44
CA CYS A 13 -11.57 8.64 -10.71
C CYS A 13 -11.48 8.41 -9.21
N GLY A 14 -10.32 8.18 -8.71
CA GLY A 14 -10.03 7.82 -7.34
C GLY A 14 -9.06 6.67 -7.39
N CYS A 15 -8.01 6.75 -6.63
CA CYS A 15 -6.94 5.75 -6.70
C CYS A 15 -6.50 5.40 -5.30
N PRO A 16 -6.24 4.11 -5.03
CA PRO A 16 -5.63 3.74 -3.76
C PRO A 16 -4.33 4.49 -3.54
N GLU A 17 -4.07 4.87 -2.30
CA GLU A 17 -2.89 5.65 -1.96
C GLU A 17 -2.18 5.03 -0.77
N LEU A 18 -0.87 5.10 -0.78
CA LEU A 18 -0.01 4.63 0.30
C LEU A 18 0.57 5.83 1.04
N PHE A 19 0.39 5.84 2.35
CA PHE A 19 0.88 6.90 3.22
C PHE A 19 1.78 6.34 4.31
N LEU A 20 2.66 7.18 4.81
CA LEU A 20 3.44 6.92 6.01
C LEU A 20 3.02 7.92 7.09
N ASP A 21 2.60 7.42 8.25
CA ASP A 21 2.25 8.23 9.41
C ASP A 21 3.25 7.96 10.53
N ARG A 22 4.25 8.82 10.63
CA ARG A 22 5.35 8.64 11.59
C ARG A 22 4.92 8.88 13.02
N SER A 23 3.79 9.55 13.23
CA SER A 23 3.27 9.83 14.57
C SER A 23 2.38 8.72 15.10
N ALA A 24 2.02 7.74 14.26
CA ALA A 24 1.19 6.62 14.66
C ALA A 24 2.02 5.56 15.40
N PRO A 25 1.36 4.68 16.18
CA PRO A 25 2.03 3.52 16.75
C PRO A 25 2.63 2.64 15.65
N ASN A 26 3.65 1.86 16.00
CA ASN A 26 4.39 1.05 15.03
C ASN A 26 3.50 0.17 14.16
N GLU A 27 2.43 -0.37 14.73
CA GLU A 27 1.52 -1.28 14.00
C GLU A 27 0.64 -0.57 13.01
N GLN A 28 0.64 0.77 13.00
CA GLN A 28 -0.32 1.56 12.22
C GLN A 28 0.35 2.63 11.37
N ARG A 29 1.66 2.58 11.21
CA ARG A 29 2.40 3.64 10.51
C ARG A 29 2.21 3.64 9.01
N VAL A 30 1.96 2.49 8.42
CA VAL A 30 1.70 2.39 6.98
C VAL A 30 0.19 2.36 6.79
N VAL A 31 -0.32 3.27 5.97
CA VAL A 31 -1.75 3.40 5.71
C VAL A 31 -1.98 3.26 4.22
N LEU A 32 -2.86 2.32 3.85
CA LEU A 32 -3.25 2.12 2.46
C LEU A 32 -4.74 2.40 2.36
N THR A 33 -5.11 3.40 1.55
CA THR A 33 -6.51 3.79 1.36
C THR A 33 -7.05 3.20 0.07
N ASP A 34 -8.36 2.99 0.05
CA ASP A 34 -9.04 2.58 -1.18
C ASP A 34 -9.93 3.72 -1.68
N ASP A 35 -10.69 3.45 -2.73
CA ASP A 35 -11.57 4.44 -3.35
C ASP A 35 -12.97 4.46 -2.72
N PHE A 36 -13.19 3.68 -1.66
CA PHE A 36 -14.51 3.43 -1.12
C PHE A 36 -14.63 3.90 0.33
N GLY A 37 -13.69 4.73 0.79
CA GLY A 37 -13.73 5.30 2.12
C GLY A 37 -13.13 4.42 3.21
N GLN A 38 -12.45 3.34 2.85
CA GLN A 38 -11.82 2.45 3.80
C GLN A 38 -10.31 2.52 3.72
N ARG A 39 -9.65 2.00 4.72
CA ARG A 39 -8.20 1.93 4.74
C ARG A 39 -7.73 0.75 5.58
N ILE A 40 -6.53 0.29 5.31
CA ILE A 40 -5.85 -0.68 6.15
C ILE A 40 -4.59 -0.04 6.70
N GLN A 41 -4.16 -0.54 7.85
CA GLN A 41 -2.95 -0.06 8.51
C GLN A 41 -2.05 -1.25 8.81
N MET A 42 -0.76 -1.02 8.72
CA MET A 42 0.23 -2.08 8.98
C MET A 42 1.53 -1.44 9.46
N SER A 43 2.43 -2.26 9.95
CA SER A 43 3.76 -1.80 10.32
C SER A 43 4.65 -1.67 9.09
N VAL A 44 5.75 -0.94 9.25
CA VAL A 44 6.77 -0.86 8.20
C VAL A 44 7.36 -2.24 7.93
N GLU A 45 7.51 -3.07 8.97
CA GLU A 45 8.01 -4.43 8.83
C GLU A 45 7.10 -5.29 7.97
N GLN A 46 5.78 -5.14 8.13
CA GLN A 46 4.82 -5.87 7.30
C GLN A 46 4.89 -5.40 5.84
N LEU A 47 5.01 -4.10 5.63
CA LEU A 47 5.18 -3.58 4.28
C LEU A 47 6.48 -4.10 3.65
N SER A 48 7.54 -4.25 4.46
CA SER A 48 8.81 -4.79 3.99
C SER A 48 8.65 -6.20 3.44
N VAL A 49 7.80 -7.01 4.05
CA VAL A 49 7.51 -8.35 3.53
C VAL A 49 6.85 -8.26 2.16
N LEU A 50 5.88 -7.36 1.99
CA LEU A 50 5.23 -7.16 0.70
C LEU A 50 6.25 -6.76 -0.37
N VAL A 51 7.14 -5.82 -0.05
CA VAL A 51 8.17 -5.36 -0.99
C VAL A 51 9.09 -6.52 -1.38
N THR A 52 9.50 -7.33 -0.42
CA THR A 52 10.33 -8.50 -0.68
C THR A 52 9.60 -9.50 -1.58
N ASP A 53 8.32 -9.74 -1.33
CA ASP A 53 7.52 -10.66 -2.13
C ASP A 53 7.38 -10.16 -3.57
N VAL A 54 7.18 -8.86 -3.76
CA VAL A 54 7.13 -8.26 -5.10
C VAL A 54 8.45 -8.51 -5.83
N LYS A 55 9.57 -8.25 -5.17
CA LYS A 55 10.90 -8.41 -5.79
C LYS A 55 11.22 -9.86 -6.10
N SER A 56 10.70 -10.81 -5.32
CA SER A 56 10.97 -12.23 -5.52
C SER A 56 10.02 -12.89 -6.53
N GLY A 57 9.04 -12.16 -7.04
CA GLY A 57 8.12 -12.68 -8.04
C GLY A 57 6.89 -13.38 -7.49
N VAL A 58 6.67 -13.32 -6.17
CA VAL A 58 5.51 -13.98 -5.55
C VAL A 58 4.20 -13.48 -6.15
N LEU A 59 4.13 -12.19 -6.52
CA LEU A 59 2.91 -11.58 -7.02
C LEU A 59 2.80 -11.57 -8.55
N ASP A 60 3.80 -12.10 -9.24
CA ASP A 60 3.81 -12.03 -10.71
C ASP A 60 2.65 -12.81 -11.33
N GLY A 61 2.22 -13.91 -10.72
CA GLY A 61 1.08 -14.67 -11.20
C GLY A 61 -0.22 -13.88 -11.21
N LEU A 62 -0.35 -12.92 -10.31
CA LEU A 62 -1.51 -12.04 -10.27
C LEU A 62 -1.55 -11.13 -11.51
N LEU A 63 -0.37 -10.65 -11.93
CA LEU A 63 -0.27 -9.73 -13.06
C LEU A 63 -0.32 -10.43 -14.41
N ALA A 64 -0.05 -11.73 -14.43
CA ALA A 64 -0.02 -12.52 -15.66
C ALA A 64 -1.39 -13.05 -16.10
N ARG A 65 -2.44 -12.69 -15.40
CA ARG A 65 -3.80 -13.17 -15.71
C ARG A 65 -4.39 -12.54 -16.95
#